data_a4a95cc53e4f0e45f2f29b811dca782b
#
_entry.id   a4a95cc53e4f0e45f2f29b811dca782b
#
_cell.length_a   1.000
_cell.length_b   1.000
_cell.length_c   1.000
_cell.angle_alpha   90.00
_cell.angle_beta   90.00
_cell.angle_gamma   90.00
#
_symmetry.space_group_name_H-M   'P 1'
#
loop_
_entity.id
_entity.type
_entity.pdbx_description
1 polymer ?
#
loop_
_entity_poly.entity_id
_entity_poly.type
_entity_poly.pdbx_seq_one_letter_code
_entity_poly.pdbx_strand_id
1 'polypeptide(L)'
;PTAKWVFVADHLPSTETNHAPVGPSELTLFEAICQAMSLAPADVYLTTLTKCRAAPGMAPTSADVAQCLPYLHAQLAWLQPQMIVAMGLPVAQALLPVQRTQGRALGQLRGQVHPSGLPAATPVVVTYPLSALLRSSQEKPKTWADLCLAMAEVDARAPGS
;
A
#
# COMPACT_ATOMS: atom_id res chain seq x y z
N PRO A 1 3.20 13.12 -14.25
CA PRO A 1 4.19 12.55 -13.32
C PRO A 1 4.00 11.06 -13.17
N THR A 2 5.09 10.35 -13.09
CA THR A 2 5.10 8.89 -12.89
C THR A 2 5.85 8.59 -11.59
N ALA A 3 5.36 7.60 -10.85
CA ALA A 3 6.06 7.07 -9.69
C ALA A 3 6.31 5.58 -9.92
N LYS A 4 7.52 5.10 -9.64
CA LYS A 4 7.83 3.67 -9.77
C LYS A 4 7.06 2.84 -8.75
N TRP A 5 6.91 3.37 -7.55
CA TRP A 5 6.33 2.69 -6.40
C TRP A 5 5.18 3.51 -5.83
N VAL A 6 4.06 2.87 -5.62
CA VAL A 6 2.94 3.45 -4.87
C VAL A 6 2.65 2.57 -3.66
N PHE A 7 2.72 3.16 -2.48
CA PHE A 7 2.34 2.53 -1.22
C PHE A 7 0.95 3.01 -0.85
N VAL A 8 0.05 2.12 -0.55
CA VAL A 8 -1.33 2.45 -0.21
C VAL A 8 -1.62 2.02 1.22
N ALA A 9 -1.88 2.99 2.09
CA ALA A 9 -2.34 2.76 3.46
C ALA A 9 -3.88 2.68 3.50
N ASP A 10 -4.43 2.14 4.57
CA ASP A 10 -5.88 1.88 4.63
C ASP A 10 -6.71 3.15 4.83
N HIS A 11 -6.34 4.04 5.74
CA HIS A 11 -7.12 5.25 6.03
C HIS A 11 -6.24 6.37 6.57
N LEU A 12 -6.77 7.59 6.49
CA LEU A 12 -6.14 8.77 7.09
C LEU A 12 -6.22 8.70 8.63
N PRO A 13 -5.18 9.16 9.33
CA PRO A 13 -5.23 9.22 10.79
C PRO A 13 -6.33 10.17 11.27
N SER A 14 -6.96 9.82 12.39
CA SER A 14 -8.05 10.63 12.98
C SER A 14 -7.56 11.93 13.60
N THR A 15 -6.27 12.04 13.91
CA THR A 15 -5.68 13.24 14.50
C THR A 15 -5.13 14.16 13.44
N GLU A 16 -5.44 15.44 13.57
CA GLU A 16 -4.97 16.45 12.63
C GLU A 16 -3.47 16.68 12.79
N THR A 17 -2.70 16.20 11.87
CA THR A 17 -1.32 16.63 11.70
C THR A 17 -0.96 16.62 10.23
N ASN A 18 -0.74 17.80 9.69
CA ASN A 18 0.04 18.06 8.47
C ASN A 18 -0.35 17.35 7.18
N HIS A 19 -1.56 17.31 6.74
CA HIS A 19 -1.94 16.81 5.40
C HIS A 19 -1.24 15.52 4.93
N ALA A 20 -0.48 14.86 5.82
CA ALA A 20 0.20 13.62 5.50
C ALA A 20 -0.82 12.47 5.44
N PRO A 21 -0.63 11.50 4.53
CA PRO A 21 -1.55 10.36 4.42
C PRO A 21 -1.50 9.40 5.62
N VAL A 22 -0.49 9.51 6.46
CA VAL A 22 -0.33 8.67 7.67
C VAL A 22 0.13 9.53 8.84
N GLY A 23 0.06 8.99 10.06
CA GLY A 23 0.52 9.69 11.28
C GLY A 23 2.04 9.90 11.29
N PRO A 24 2.54 10.76 12.20
CA PRO A 24 3.97 11.10 12.24
C PRO A 24 4.89 9.90 12.47
N SER A 25 4.54 9.00 13.39
CA SER A 25 5.34 7.80 13.64
C SER A 25 5.33 6.83 12.48
N GLU A 26 4.18 6.70 11.82
CA GLU A 26 4.05 5.87 10.62
C GLU A 26 4.85 6.46 9.46
N LEU A 27 4.85 7.78 9.31
CA LEU A 27 5.62 8.45 8.27
C LEU A 27 7.12 8.24 8.48
N THR A 28 7.60 8.36 9.73
CA THR A 28 9.01 8.10 10.05
C THR A 28 9.40 6.68 9.70
N LEU A 29 8.55 5.70 10.03
CA LEU A 29 8.78 4.31 9.67
C LEU A 29 8.79 4.11 8.16
N PHE A 30 7.85 4.72 7.46
CA PHE A 30 7.77 4.65 6.00
C PHE A 30 9.04 5.22 5.33
N GLU A 31 9.53 6.35 5.81
CA GLU A 31 10.76 6.95 5.30
C GLU A 31 11.97 6.04 5.53
N ALA A 32 12.04 5.39 6.70
CA ALA A 32 13.10 4.43 7.00
C ALA A 32 13.02 3.21 6.08
N ILE A 33 11.83 2.74 5.77
CA ILE A 33 11.60 1.65 4.81
C ILE A 33 12.12 2.04 3.42
N CYS A 34 11.77 3.23 2.95
CA CYS A 34 12.22 3.72 1.65
C CYS A 34 13.74 3.84 1.57
N GLN A 35 14.39 4.30 2.64
CA GLN A 35 15.85 4.35 2.73
C GLN A 35 16.46 2.96 2.68
N ALA A 36 15.88 2.00 3.41
CA ALA A 36 16.36 0.62 3.41
C ALA A 36 16.22 -0.04 2.04
N MET A 37 15.22 0.36 1.26
CA MET A 37 15.01 -0.12 -0.11
C MET A 37 15.83 0.66 -1.14
N SER A 38 16.58 1.68 -0.73
CA SER A 38 17.34 2.57 -1.61
C SER A 38 16.46 3.28 -2.64
N LEU A 39 15.24 3.63 -2.26
CA LEU A 39 14.31 4.35 -3.13
C LEU A 39 14.50 5.85 -3.01
N ALA A 40 14.57 6.52 -4.15
CA ALA A 40 14.60 7.99 -4.19
C ALA A 40 13.19 8.53 -3.88
N PRO A 41 13.06 9.67 -3.17
CA PRO A 41 11.75 10.26 -2.89
C PRO A 41 10.90 10.52 -4.13
N ALA A 42 11.53 10.85 -5.25
CA ALA A 42 10.83 11.11 -6.52
C ALA A 42 10.22 9.84 -7.14
N ASP A 43 10.70 8.65 -6.73
CA ASP A 43 10.23 7.38 -7.29
C ASP A 43 9.09 6.76 -6.46
N VAL A 44 8.72 7.38 -5.35
CA VAL A 44 7.77 6.81 -4.38
C VAL A 44 6.61 7.76 -4.15
N TYR A 45 5.42 7.20 -4.10
CA TYR A 45 4.20 7.93 -3.73
C TYR A 45 3.46 7.16 -2.64
N LEU A 46 3.09 7.87 -1.57
CA LEU A 46 2.31 7.31 -0.47
C LEU A 46 0.90 7.90 -0.53
N THR A 47 -0.10 7.05 -0.59
CA THR A 47 -1.50 7.45 -0.60
C THR A 47 -2.33 6.56 0.32
N THR A 48 -3.62 6.82 0.40
CA THR A 48 -4.54 6.07 1.26
C THR A 48 -5.71 5.54 0.45
N LEU A 49 -6.31 4.44 0.94
CA LEU A 49 -7.51 3.86 0.35
C LEU A 49 -8.70 4.81 0.51
N THR A 50 -8.88 5.39 1.70
CA THR A 50 -9.94 6.38 1.94
C THR A 50 -9.32 7.78 1.99
N LYS A 51 -10.01 8.74 1.37
CA LYS A 51 -9.56 10.14 1.31
C LYS A 51 -10.25 11.02 2.35
N CYS A 52 -11.27 10.48 3.03
CA CYS A 52 -12.00 11.16 4.09
C CYS A 52 -11.52 10.63 5.44
N ARG A 53 -11.36 11.52 6.41
CA ARG A 53 -11.01 11.11 7.77
C ARG A 53 -12.24 10.49 8.44
N ALA A 54 -12.04 9.33 9.04
CA ALA A 54 -13.06 8.75 9.90
C ALA A 54 -13.19 9.59 11.19
N ALA A 55 -14.35 9.54 11.82
CA ALA A 55 -14.53 10.13 13.13
C ALA A 55 -13.55 9.51 14.14
N PRO A 56 -13.10 10.26 15.17
CA PRO A 56 -12.15 9.72 16.16
C PRO A 56 -12.63 8.39 16.74
N GLY A 57 -11.75 7.38 16.70
CA GLY A 57 -12.06 6.05 17.20
C GLY A 57 -12.88 5.17 16.27
N MET A 58 -13.23 5.63 15.07
CA MET A 58 -14.01 4.86 14.10
C MET A 58 -13.17 4.47 12.89
N ALA A 59 -13.28 3.22 12.46
CA ALA A 59 -12.69 2.75 11.21
C ALA A 59 -13.57 3.18 10.03
N PRO A 60 -13.01 3.36 8.83
CA PRO A 60 -13.81 3.61 7.62
C PRO A 60 -14.77 2.45 7.36
N THR A 61 -15.97 2.79 6.91
CA THR A 61 -16.98 1.81 6.53
C THR A 61 -16.76 1.32 5.10
N SER A 62 -17.45 0.23 4.73
CA SER A 62 -17.45 -0.25 3.34
C SER A 62 -17.98 0.80 2.37
N ALA A 63 -18.94 1.63 2.82
CA ALA A 63 -19.47 2.73 2.01
C ALA A 63 -18.40 3.81 1.80
N ASP A 64 -17.62 4.14 2.83
CA ASP A 64 -16.52 5.11 2.73
C ASP A 64 -15.48 4.64 1.71
N VAL A 65 -15.11 3.36 1.77
CA VAL A 65 -14.18 2.75 0.82
C VAL A 65 -14.73 2.82 -0.60
N ALA A 66 -16.00 2.47 -0.80
CA ALA A 66 -16.64 2.48 -2.11
C ALA A 66 -16.69 3.88 -2.72
N GLN A 67 -16.88 4.92 -1.90
CA GLN A 67 -16.89 6.31 -2.36
C GLN A 67 -15.50 6.80 -2.75
N CYS A 68 -14.46 6.33 -2.07
CA CYS A 68 -13.09 6.80 -2.28
C CYS A 68 -12.34 5.98 -3.33
N LEU A 69 -12.74 4.76 -3.60
CA LEU A 69 -12.04 3.84 -4.50
C LEU A 69 -11.86 4.40 -5.92
N PRO A 70 -12.84 5.07 -6.56
CA PRO A 70 -12.63 5.67 -7.87
C PRO A 70 -11.50 6.70 -7.89
N TYR A 71 -11.30 7.46 -6.80
CA TYR A 71 -10.20 8.42 -6.70
C TYR A 71 -8.85 7.72 -6.64
N LEU A 72 -8.76 6.62 -5.90
CA LEU A 72 -7.54 5.80 -5.85
C LEU A 72 -7.23 5.22 -7.23
N HIS A 73 -8.22 4.67 -7.90
CA HIS A 73 -8.05 4.14 -9.25
C HIS A 73 -7.56 5.21 -10.21
N ALA A 74 -8.11 6.42 -10.14
CA ALA A 74 -7.68 7.54 -10.98
C ALA A 74 -6.24 7.94 -10.68
N GLN A 75 -5.84 7.98 -9.40
CA GLN A 75 -4.45 8.27 -9.02
C GLN A 75 -3.50 7.22 -9.57
N LEU A 76 -3.84 5.94 -9.46
CA LEU A 76 -3.00 4.85 -9.95
C LEU A 76 -2.89 4.86 -11.47
N ALA A 77 -3.97 5.16 -12.18
CA ALA A 77 -3.96 5.30 -13.63
C ALA A 77 -3.06 6.47 -14.07
N TRP A 78 -3.03 7.56 -13.32
CA TRP A 78 -2.23 8.73 -13.62
C TRP A 78 -0.76 8.53 -13.28
N LEU A 79 -0.46 7.90 -12.13
CA LEU A 79 0.91 7.66 -11.68
C LEU A 79 1.62 6.56 -12.46
N GLN A 80 0.88 5.60 -13.00
CA GLN A 80 1.40 4.47 -13.76
C GLN A 80 2.55 3.73 -13.04
N PRO A 81 2.34 3.26 -11.81
CA PRO A 81 3.42 2.64 -11.04
C PRO A 81 3.85 1.29 -11.64
N GLN A 82 5.09 0.92 -11.39
CA GLN A 82 5.62 -0.39 -11.71
C GLN A 82 5.25 -1.42 -10.64
N MET A 83 5.03 -0.95 -9.42
CA MET A 83 4.68 -1.79 -8.27
C MET A 83 3.76 -1.04 -7.32
N ILE A 84 2.74 -1.72 -6.82
CA ILE A 84 1.87 -1.23 -5.76
C ILE A 84 2.13 -2.07 -4.51
N VAL A 85 2.37 -1.42 -3.39
CA VAL A 85 2.46 -2.08 -2.08
C VAL A 85 1.17 -1.80 -1.32
N ALA A 86 0.37 -2.84 -1.13
CA ALA A 86 -0.89 -2.76 -0.40
C ALA A 86 -0.63 -3.05 1.08
N MET A 87 -0.77 -2.04 1.92
CA MET A 87 -0.49 -2.13 3.35
C MET A 87 -1.78 -2.38 4.13
N GLY A 88 -2.08 -3.64 4.35
CA GLY A 88 -3.23 -4.09 5.11
C GLY A 88 -4.28 -4.80 4.27
N LEU A 89 -5.13 -5.57 4.95
CA LEU A 89 -6.16 -6.38 4.29
C LEU A 89 -7.22 -5.55 3.55
N PRO A 90 -7.74 -4.43 4.09
CA PRO A 90 -8.71 -3.62 3.35
C PRO A 90 -8.18 -3.11 2.02
N VAL A 91 -6.91 -2.73 1.96
CA VAL A 91 -6.27 -2.27 0.72
C VAL A 91 -6.14 -3.41 -0.28
N ALA A 92 -5.72 -4.59 0.19
CA ALA A 92 -5.64 -5.78 -0.65
C ALA A 92 -7.00 -6.13 -1.25
N GLN A 93 -8.05 -6.10 -0.44
CA GLN A 93 -9.42 -6.37 -0.89
C GLN A 93 -9.90 -5.38 -1.95
N ALA A 94 -9.46 -4.11 -1.85
CA ALA A 94 -9.84 -3.07 -2.79
C ALA A 94 -9.10 -3.15 -4.13
N LEU A 95 -7.85 -3.60 -4.12
CA LEU A 95 -6.98 -3.56 -5.30
C LEU A 95 -6.85 -4.91 -6.02
N LEU A 96 -7.12 -6.01 -5.35
CA LEU A 96 -7.01 -7.35 -5.94
C LEU A 96 -8.38 -7.85 -6.42
N PRO A 97 -8.41 -8.74 -7.44
CA PRO A 97 -9.65 -9.41 -7.81
C PRO A 97 -10.27 -10.15 -6.62
N VAL A 98 -11.58 -10.12 -6.52
CA VAL A 98 -12.32 -10.71 -5.38
C VAL A 98 -11.99 -12.20 -5.19
N GLN A 99 -11.72 -12.93 -6.28
CA GLN A 99 -11.36 -14.34 -6.23
C GLN A 99 -10.06 -14.60 -5.46
N ARG A 100 -9.19 -13.60 -5.37
CA ARG A 100 -7.91 -13.72 -4.65
C ARG A 100 -8.03 -13.41 -3.17
N THR A 101 -8.99 -12.59 -2.78
CA THR A 101 -9.11 -12.10 -1.40
C THR A 101 -10.24 -12.74 -0.61
N GLN A 102 -11.23 -13.31 -1.29
CA GLN A 102 -12.40 -13.87 -0.65
C GLN A 102 -12.04 -14.98 0.33
N GLY A 103 -12.43 -14.82 1.59
CA GLY A 103 -12.18 -15.81 2.63
C GLY A 103 -10.72 -15.92 3.08
N ARG A 104 -9.84 -15.00 2.66
CA ARG A 104 -8.42 -15.05 3.00
C ARG A 104 -8.04 -13.95 3.98
N ALA A 105 -7.18 -14.31 4.93
CA ALA A 105 -6.57 -13.38 5.87
C ALA A 105 -5.31 -12.75 5.26
N LEU A 106 -4.83 -11.68 5.88
CA LEU A 106 -3.62 -10.97 5.45
C LEU A 106 -2.42 -11.92 5.32
N GLY A 107 -2.23 -12.82 6.28
CA GLY A 107 -1.12 -13.78 6.26
C GLY A 107 -1.13 -14.72 5.06
N GLN A 108 -2.28 -14.93 4.45
CA GLN A 108 -2.41 -15.78 3.27
C GLN A 108 -2.16 -15.02 1.96
N LEU A 109 -2.25 -13.68 1.99
CA LEU A 109 -2.07 -12.82 0.83
C LEU A 109 -0.64 -12.28 0.72
N ARG A 110 0.04 -12.08 1.85
CA ARG A 110 1.41 -11.61 1.86
C ARG A 110 2.38 -12.68 1.31
N GLY A 111 3.58 -12.28 0.93
CA GLY A 111 4.60 -13.20 0.43
C GLY A 111 4.37 -13.66 -1.01
N GLN A 112 3.52 -12.98 -1.75
CA GLN A 112 3.20 -13.28 -3.13
C GLN A 112 3.05 -11.99 -3.95
N VAL A 113 3.34 -12.07 -5.23
CA VAL A 113 3.02 -11.00 -6.18
C VAL A 113 1.67 -11.33 -6.81
N HIS A 114 0.75 -10.38 -6.73
CA HIS A 114 -0.59 -10.53 -7.30
C HIS A 114 -0.78 -9.57 -8.47
N PRO A 115 -1.52 -9.95 -9.52
CA PRO A 115 -1.99 -8.97 -10.50
C PRO A 115 -3.09 -8.13 -9.85
N SER A 116 -3.06 -6.81 -10.08
CA SER A 116 -4.15 -5.96 -9.62
C SER A 116 -5.42 -6.20 -10.43
N GLY A 117 -6.57 -5.81 -9.87
CA GLY A 117 -7.83 -5.75 -10.61
C GLY A 117 -7.94 -4.53 -11.52
N LEU A 118 -6.87 -3.74 -11.64
CA LEU A 118 -6.85 -2.54 -12.47
C LEU A 118 -6.62 -2.90 -13.95
N PRO A 119 -7.05 -2.03 -14.88
CA PRO A 119 -6.90 -2.32 -16.32
C PRO A 119 -5.45 -2.60 -16.75
N ALA A 120 -4.47 -1.94 -16.12
CA ALA A 120 -3.06 -2.15 -16.44
C ALA A 120 -2.47 -3.42 -15.84
N ALA A 121 -3.21 -4.12 -14.97
CA ALA A 121 -2.75 -5.32 -14.24
C ALA A 121 -1.41 -5.11 -13.51
N THR A 122 -1.18 -3.91 -12.99
CA THR A 122 0.02 -3.57 -12.25
C THR A 122 0.23 -4.57 -11.11
N PRO A 123 1.46 -5.07 -10.90
CA PRO A 123 1.71 -6.02 -9.80
C PRO A 123 1.50 -5.40 -8.44
N VAL A 124 0.93 -6.17 -7.53
CA VAL A 124 0.65 -5.77 -6.15
C VAL A 124 1.32 -6.74 -5.20
N VAL A 125 2.04 -6.23 -4.22
CA VAL A 125 2.53 -7.01 -3.08
C VAL A 125 1.78 -6.55 -1.85
N VAL A 126 1.24 -7.51 -1.09
CA VAL A 126 0.49 -7.25 0.14
C VAL A 126 1.41 -7.41 1.33
N THR A 127 1.35 -6.49 2.26
CA THR A 127 2.13 -6.56 3.50
C THR A 127 1.34 -5.95 4.66
N TYR A 128 1.96 -5.90 5.85
CA TYR A 128 1.34 -5.37 7.05
C TYR A 128 1.18 -3.85 6.98
N PRO A 129 0.12 -3.29 7.59
CA PRO A 129 -0.01 -1.85 7.72
C PRO A 129 1.08 -1.29 8.65
N LEU A 130 1.48 -0.03 8.42
CA LEU A 130 2.51 0.64 9.22
C LEU A 130 2.16 0.66 10.70
N SER A 131 0.88 0.85 11.05
CA SER A 131 0.40 0.83 12.43
C SER A 131 0.67 -0.51 13.12
N ALA A 132 0.51 -1.62 12.40
CA ALA A 132 0.80 -2.95 12.92
C ALA A 132 2.29 -3.13 13.20
N LEU A 133 3.17 -2.60 12.36
CA LEU A 133 4.61 -2.67 12.55
C LEU A 133 5.07 -1.83 13.75
N LEU A 134 4.39 -0.73 14.03
CA LEU A 134 4.66 0.08 15.22
C LEU A 134 4.23 -0.61 16.51
N ARG A 135 3.14 -1.40 16.47
CA ARG A 135 2.65 -2.14 17.64
C ARG A 135 3.44 -3.42 17.89
N SER A 136 3.91 -4.06 16.84
CA SER A 136 4.58 -5.35 16.92
C SER A 136 5.79 -5.40 16.00
N SER A 137 6.98 -5.26 16.57
CA SER A 137 8.23 -5.33 15.81
C SER A 137 8.50 -6.72 15.23
N GLN A 138 7.80 -7.75 15.72
CA GLN A 138 7.93 -9.13 15.21
C GLN A 138 7.48 -9.27 13.76
N GLU A 139 6.64 -8.36 13.28
CA GLU A 139 6.15 -8.37 11.90
C GLU A 139 7.12 -7.69 10.91
N LYS A 140 8.11 -6.93 11.40
CA LYS A 140 9.06 -6.21 10.55
C LYS A 140 9.86 -7.13 9.61
N PRO A 141 10.40 -8.28 10.07
CA PRO A 141 11.10 -9.19 9.17
C PRO A 141 10.21 -9.73 8.04
N LYS A 142 8.93 -9.98 8.34
CA LYS A 142 7.97 -10.45 7.34
C LYS A 142 7.69 -9.37 6.30
N THR A 143 7.48 -8.13 6.74
CA THR A 143 7.31 -7.01 5.83
C THR A 143 8.56 -6.80 4.98
N TRP A 144 9.74 -6.91 5.57
CA TRP A 144 10.98 -6.79 4.80
C TRP A 144 11.08 -7.88 3.71
N ALA A 145 10.69 -9.12 4.03
CA ALA A 145 10.64 -10.19 3.04
C ALA A 145 9.67 -9.86 1.89
N ASP A 146 8.50 -9.30 2.21
CA ASP A 146 7.51 -8.88 1.22
C ASP A 146 8.06 -7.77 0.30
N LEU A 147 8.78 -6.81 0.88
CA LEU A 147 9.39 -5.71 0.12
C LEU A 147 10.55 -6.19 -0.75
N CYS A 148 11.34 -7.14 -0.28
CA CYS A 148 12.39 -7.76 -1.09
C CYS A 148 11.79 -8.50 -2.28
N LEU A 149 10.68 -9.19 -2.08
CA LEU A 149 9.95 -9.84 -3.17
C LEU A 149 9.47 -8.81 -4.20
N ALA A 150 8.94 -7.69 -3.74
CA ALA A 150 8.49 -6.61 -4.62
C ALA A 150 9.65 -6.01 -5.42
N MET A 151 10.80 -5.78 -4.79
CA MET A 151 12.00 -5.28 -5.47
C MET A 151 12.49 -6.25 -6.55
N ALA A 152 12.50 -7.54 -6.24
CA ALA A 152 12.90 -8.58 -7.21
C ALA A 152 11.96 -8.61 -8.43
N GLU A 153 10.66 -8.42 -8.19
CA GLU A 153 9.68 -8.38 -9.28
C GLU A 153 9.87 -7.15 -10.17
N VAL A 154 10.12 -5.99 -9.59
CA VAL A 154 10.40 -4.75 -10.35
C VAL A 154 11.66 -4.93 -11.19
N ASP A 155 12.72 -5.49 -10.61
CA ASP A 155 13.98 -5.72 -11.33
C ASP A 155 13.79 -6.72 -12.47
N ALA A 156 13.02 -7.78 -12.26
CA ALA A 156 12.73 -8.79 -13.27
C ALA A 156 11.95 -8.25 -14.47
N ARG A 157 11.14 -7.21 -14.25
CA ARG A 157 10.33 -6.57 -15.29
C ARG A 157 11.03 -5.37 -15.93
N ALA A 158 12.18 -4.95 -15.42
CA ALA A 158 12.88 -3.78 -15.95
C ALA A 158 13.43 -4.09 -17.36
N PRO A 159 13.27 -3.18 -18.35
CA PRO A 159 13.84 -3.37 -19.69
C PRO A 159 15.36 -3.44 -19.62
N GLY A 160 15.95 -4.43 -20.29
CA GLY A 160 17.41 -4.59 -20.39
C GLY A 160 18.09 -5.24 -19.19
N SER A 161 17.32 -5.81 -18.28
CA SER A 161 17.89 -6.59 -17.16
C SER A 161 18.09 -8.06 -17.53
#